data_8b91350322c57fdc9427602b0626af01
#
_entry.id   8b91350322c57fdc9427602b0626af01
#
_cell.length_a   1.000
_cell.length_b   1.000
_cell.length_c   1.000
_cell.angle_alpha   90.00
_cell.angle_beta   90.00
_cell.angle_gamma   90.00
#
_symmetry.space_group_name_H-M   'P 1'
#
loop_
_entity.id
_entity.type
_entity.pdbx_description
1 polymer ?
#
loop_
_entity_poly.entity_id
_entity_poly.type
_entity_poly.pdbx_seq_one_letter_code
_entity_poly.pdbx_strand_id
1 'polypeptide(L)'
;MKRIFSHPLVALAAGLCFRLFFVFKFPANSGDTVLYEQMATNWLKHHVYAMEVYGQITPVDLRMPGYPAFLAIVYAVTRGPGPHTRLVVMIAQAFVDLLSCVLIATLAATLWLMVNERNPPGRVFAAALWMAALCPFTANYAAVPLTEIFAIFFTAAALLPLCLLVGRPRNNGWMFIKKDFPFANNYGYLAASAALLVGVGTLFRPETPLLLAAGGFVLGIVLVSQREAKRWLLTLVGMGLLCAAPLVPWAVRNGFTLHEFQFLAPKNSNLPGELVPYGFMSWEKTWLYRFRDVYLVPWKLNDEAIPVGDIPARAFDTPEERDRVAAILEPYNNDLTLTAEEDHAFGELARQRTARHPLRTYVWLPAARAVTMWFTPRIELIPVSGTVFPLQQSWQDDKVDQSVTVGLFLLNIAYLALAIWGALRLWRQSVAVRPAVGVLIVFAILRTAFLTTLETPEPRYVLVCFPALIALAAQVFSPSAESK
;
A
#
# COMPACT_ATOMS: atom_id res chain seq x y z
N MET A 1 22.38 28.95 -5.33
CA MET A 1 21.94 27.56 -5.13
C MET A 1 20.96 27.38 -3.95
N LYS A 2 21.23 27.82 -2.71
CA LYS A 2 20.30 27.61 -1.56
C LYS A 2 18.86 28.10 -1.77
N ARG A 3 18.61 29.18 -2.51
CA ARG A 3 17.25 29.71 -2.79
C ARG A 3 16.46 28.88 -3.81
N ILE A 4 17.13 28.20 -4.77
CA ILE A 4 16.45 27.42 -5.81
C ILE A 4 15.87 26.14 -5.20
N PHE A 5 16.62 25.43 -4.35
CA PHE A 5 16.16 24.20 -3.69
C PHE A 5 15.10 24.45 -2.61
N SER A 6 14.90 25.68 -2.16
CA SER A 6 13.81 26.01 -1.23
C SER A 6 12.49 26.32 -1.94
N HIS A 7 12.47 26.41 -3.27
CA HIS A 7 11.27 26.75 -4.03
C HIS A 7 10.43 25.49 -4.33
N PRO A 8 9.19 25.39 -3.83
CA PRO A 8 8.37 24.19 -3.99
C PRO A 8 8.13 23.79 -5.45
N LEU A 9 7.98 24.77 -6.35
CA LEU A 9 7.74 24.51 -7.77
C LEU A 9 8.92 23.81 -8.45
N VAL A 10 10.15 24.03 -8.01
CA VAL A 10 11.33 23.33 -8.56
C VAL A 10 11.31 21.85 -8.17
N ALA A 11 10.95 21.55 -6.92
CA ALA A 11 10.80 20.16 -6.48
C ALA A 11 9.66 19.44 -7.23
N LEU A 12 8.52 20.10 -7.44
CA LEU A 12 7.40 19.53 -8.19
C LEU A 12 7.75 19.35 -9.68
N ALA A 13 8.45 20.30 -10.29
CA ALA A 13 8.91 20.17 -11.67
C ALA A 13 9.90 19.00 -11.83
N ALA A 14 10.88 18.87 -10.93
CA ALA A 14 11.79 17.73 -10.90
C ALA A 14 11.04 16.40 -10.69
N GLY A 15 10.07 16.37 -9.76
CA GLY A 15 9.22 15.23 -9.51
C GLY A 15 8.34 14.86 -10.71
N LEU A 16 7.81 15.84 -11.44
CA LEU A 16 7.06 15.60 -12.69
C LEU A 16 7.98 15.00 -13.77
N CYS A 17 9.14 15.61 -13.99
CA CYS A 17 10.13 15.08 -14.95
C CYS A 17 10.51 13.63 -14.63
N PHE A 18 10.68 13.31 -13.34
CA PHE A 18 11.02 11.96 -12.90
C PHE A 18 9.90 10.95 -13.17
N ARG A 19 8.63 11.31 -12.95
CA ARG A 19 7.47 10.46 -13.28
C ARG A 19 7.31 10.28 -14.78
N LEU A 20 7.42 11.37 -15.53
CA LEU A 20 7.35 11.32 -17.00
C LEU A 20 8.50 10.48 -17.58
N PHE A 21 9.69 10.49 -16.97
CA PHE A 21 10.76 9.58 -17.35
C PHE A 21 10.30 8.12 -17.26
N PHE A 22 9.66 7.67 -16.18
CA PHE A 22 9.10 6.33 -16.08
C PHE A 22 7.98 6.10 -17.09
N VAL A 23 7.04 7.03 -17.24
CA VAL A 23 5.91 6.92 -18.17
C VAL A 23 6.37 6.73 -19.63
N PHE A 24 7.42 7.42 -20.04
CA PHE A 24 7.89 7.34 -21.44
C PHE A 24 8.95 6.26 -21.69
N LYS A 25 9.73 5.88 -20.67
CA LYS A 25 10.81 4.91 -20.83
C LYS A 25 10.45 3.50 -20.39
N PHE A 26 9.56 3.38 -19.41
CA PHE A 26 9.21 2.11 -18.76
C PHE A 26 7.68 1.97 -18.57
N PRO A 27 6.83 2.26 -19.59
CA PRO A 27 5.41 2.00 -19.45
C PRO A 27 5.21 0.48 -19.30
N ALA A 28 4.46 0.07 -18.27
CA ALA A 28 4.23 -1.33 -18.00
C ALA A 28 2.75 -1.64 -17.75
N ASN A 29 2.41 -2.90 -17.93
CA ASN A 29 1.14 -3.48 -17.53
C ASN A 29 1.43 -4.59 -16.53
N SER A 30 0.53 -4.77 -15.56
CA SER A 30 0.50 -5.96 -14.70
C SER A 30 -0.74 -6.79 -15.02
N GLY A 31 -0.83 -8.00 -14.50
CA GLY A 31 -2.03 -8.84 -14.64
C GLY A 31 -3.30 -8.11 -14.16
N ASP A 32 -3.22 -7.40 -13.04
CA ASP A 32 -4.33 -6.60 -12.51
C ASP A 32 -4.77 -5.46 -13.45
N THR A 33 -3.86 -4.89 -14.26
CA THR A 33 -4.18 -3.82 -15.23
C THR A 33 -5.27 -4.28 -16.19
N VAL A 34 -5.14 -5.47 -16.75
CA VAL A 34 -6.10 -6.03 -17.72
C VAL A 34 -7.47 -6.19 -17.08
N LEU A 35 -7.53 -6.68 -15.83
CA LEU A 35 -8.78 -6.83 -15.09
C LEU A 35 -9.47 -5.48 -14.87
N TYR A 36 -8.73 -4.45 -14.43
CA TYR A 36 -9.29 -3.11 -14.24
C TYR A 36 -9.77 -2.48 -15.54
N GLU A 37 -9.02 -2.62 -16.64
CA GLU A 37 -9.41 -2.10 -17.96
C GLU A 37 -10.67 -2.77 -18.49
N GLN A 38 -10.81 -4.07 -18.31
CA GLN A 38 -11.99 -4.81 -18.74
C GLN A 38 -13.23 -4.40 -17.95
N MET A 39 -13.12 -4.31 -16.60
CA MET A 39 -14.22 -3.83 -15.77
C MET A 39 -14.64 -2.41 -16.11
N ALA A 40 -13.68 -1.50 -16.34
CA ALA A 40 -13.98 -0.12 -16.75
C ALA A 40 -14.65 -0.03 -18.13
N THR A 41 -14.18 -0.85 -19.07
CA THR A 41 -14.72 -0.91 -20.43
C THR A 41 -16.16 -1.45 -20.44
N ASN A 42 -16.42 -2.55 -19.71
CA ASN A 42 -17.75 -3.13 -19.61
C ASN A 42 -18.72 -2.20 -18.88
N TRP A 43 -18.23 -1.48 -17.86
CA TRP A 43 -19.04 -0.49 -17.15
C TRP A 43 -19.51 0.63 -18.08
N LEU A 44 -18.63 1.12 -18.96
CA LEU A 44 -19.02 2.14 -19.95
C LEU A 44 -19.90 1.62 -21.07
N LYS A 45 -19.56 0.47 -21.65
CA LYS A 45 -20.24 -0.06 -22.83
C LYS A 45 -21.59 -0.72 -22.51
N HIS A 46 -21.63 -1.47 -21.43
CA HIS A 46 -22.78 -2.31 -21.06
C HIS A 46 -23.52 -1.81 -19.83
N HIS A 47 -23.04 -0.71 -19.21
CA HIS A 47 -23.58 -0.15 -17.95
C HIS A 47 -23.56 -1.15 -16.77
N VAL A 48 -22.73 -2.18 -16.86
CA VAL A 48 -22.57 -3.22 -15.83
C VAL A 48 -21.10 -3.33 -15.42
N TYR A 49 -20.84 -3.34 -14.12
CA TYR A 49 -19.53 -3.66 -13.58
C TYR A 49 -19.31 -5.18 -13.70
N ALA A 50 -18.58 -5.57 -14.73
CA ALA A 50 -18.54 -6.96 -15.19
C ALA A 50 -17.20 -7.32 -15.83
N MET A 51 -16.93 -8.63 -15.88
CA MET A 51 -15.86 -9.24 -16.67
C MET A 51 -16.47 -10.07 -17.81
N GLU A 52 -15.69 -10.31 -18.85
CA GLU A 52 -16.03 -11.30 -19.86
C GLU A 52 -15.55 -12.68 -19.38
N VAL A 53 -16.47 -13.58 -19.13
CA VAL A 53 -16.21 -14.94 -18.66
C VAL A 53 -16.85 -15.90 -19.68
N TYR A 54 -16.04 -16.73 -20.33
CA TYR A 54 -16.48 -17.67 -21.39
C TYR A 54 -17.33 -17.00 -22.50
N GLY A 55 -16.93 -15.77 -22.89
CA GLY A 55 -17.63 -15.01 -23.93
C GLY A 55 -18.94 -14.32 -23.48
N GLN A 56 -19.25 -14.33 -22.18
CA GLN A 56 -20.42 -13.70 -21.60
C GLN A 56 -20.03 -12.55 -20.66
N ILE A 57 -20.75 -11.43 -20.72
CA ILE A 57 -20.57 -10.31 -19.80
C ILE A 57 -21.18 -10.69 -18.44
N THR A 58 -20.31 -11.07 -17.50
CA THR A 58 -20.71 -11.57 -16.19
C THR A 58 -20.41 -10.53 -15.12
N PRO A 59 -21.43 -10.10 -14.34
CA PRO A 59 -21.25 -9.20 -13.21
C PRO A 59 -20.28 -9.79 -12.18
N VAL A 60 -19.36 -8.96 -11.67
CA VAL A 60 -18.33 -9.40 -10.70
C VAL A 60 -18.15 -8.37 -9.57
N ASP A 61 -17.47 -8.78 -8.51
CA ASP A 61 -17.02 -7.97 -7.38
C ASP A 61 -15.52 -8.15 -7.05
N LEU A 62 -14.79 -8.74 -8.01
CA LEU A 62 -13.38 -9.14 -7.88
C LEU A 62 -12.45 -8.05 -7.36
N ARG A 63 -12.75 -6.80 -7.68
CA ARG A 63 -11.98 -5.62 -7.27
C ARG A 63 -12.92 -4.51 -6.82
N MET A 64 -12.42 -3.66 -5.94
CA MET A 64 -13.13 -2.44 -5.54
C MET A 64 -13.34 -1.49 -6.72
N PRO A 65 -14.48 -0.75 -6.79
CA PRO A 65 -14.87 -0.02 -8.00
C PRO A 65 -14.12 1.29 -8.24
N GLY A 66 -13.33 1.80 -7.28
CA GLY A 66 -12.71 3.13 -7.37
C GLY A 66 -11.75 3.28 -8.54
N TYR A 67 -10.85 2.32 -8.73
CA TYR A 67 -9.89 2.39 -9.83
C TYR A 67 -10.53 2.13 -11.21
N PRO A 68 -11.39 1.12 -11.41
CA PRO A 68 -12.16 1.00 -12.63
C PRO A 68 -13.03 2.23 -12.94
N ALA A 69 -13.60 2.91 -11.93
CA ALA A 69 -14.34 4.16 -12.12
C ALA A 69 -13.42 5.28 -12.64
N PHE A 70 -12.21 5.43 -12.10
CA PHE A 70 -11.22 6.36 -12.60
C PHE A 70 -10.85 6.06 -14.06
N LEU A 71 -10.60 4.81 -14.41
CA LEU A 71 -10.34 4.40 -15.80
C LEU A 71 -11.54 4.70 -16.70
N ALA A 72 -12.76 4.40 -16.26
CA ALA A 72 -13.98 4.67 -17.00
C ALA A 72 -14.15 6.16 -17.31
N ILE A 73 -13.86 7.05 -16.34
CA ILE A 73 -13.87 8.51 -16.55
C ILE A 73 -12.86 8.91 -17.65
N VAL A 74 -11.63 8.41 -17.58
CA VAL A 74 -10.61 8.69 -18.60
C VAL A 74 -11.03 8.16 -19.96
N TYR A 75 -11.58 6.94 -20.02
CA TYR A 75 -12.05 6.31 -21.26
C TYR A 75 -13.23 7.06 -21.90
N ALA A 76 -14.13 7.59 -21.09
CA ALA A 76 -15.22 8.42 -21.57
C ALA A 76 -14.71 9.69 -22.28
N VAL A 77 -13.64 10.31 -21.75
CA VAL A 77 -13.02 11.52 -22.33
C VAL A 77 -12.18 11.18 -23.56
N THR A 78 -11.46 10.04 -23.57
CA THR A 78 -10.52 9.64 -24.64
C THR A 78 -11.14 8.73 -25.70
N ARG A 79 -12.45 8.49 -25.63
CA ARG A 79 -13.25 7.66 -26.56
C ARG A 79 -12.89 6.17 -26.55
N GLY A 80 -12.46 5.63 -25.39
CA GLY A 80 -12.27 4.21 -25.14
C GLY A 80 -10.82 3.80 -24.80
N PRO A 81 -10.60 2.51 -24.50
CA PRO A 81 -9.29 1.97 -24.17
C PRO A 81 -8.35 1.97 -25.39
N GLY A 82 -7.05 2.12 -25.15
CA GLY A 82 -6.01 2.07 -26.19
C GLY A 82 -4.67 2.63 -25.68
N PRO A 83 -3.59 2.51 -26.49
CA PRO A 83 -2.26 2.97 -26.08
C PRO A 83 -2.20 4.46 -25.71
N HIS A 84 -2.89 5.32 -26.46
CA HIS A 84 -2.98 6.76 -26.15
C HIS A 84 -3.75 7.01 -24.84
N THR A 85 -4.80 6.26 -24.60
CA THR A 85 -5.58 6.36 -23.38
C THR A 85 -4.79 5.91 -22.16
N ARG A 86 -4.02 4.82 -22.27
CA ARG A 86 -3.11 4.40 -21.19
C ARG A 86 -2.09 5.48 -20.86
N LEU A 87 -1.55 6.17 -21.86
CA LEU A 87 -0.65 7.31 -21.63
C LEU A 87 -1.36 8.42 -20.85
N VAL A 88 -2.61 8.75 -21.18
CA VAL A 88 -3.40 9.74 -20.44
C VAL A 88 -3.65 9.29 -19.01
N VAL A 89 -3.96 8.01 -18.78
CA VAL A 89 -4.09 7.42 -17.44
C VAL A 89 -2.81 7.60 -16.64
N MET A 90 -1.65 7.23 -17.20
CA MET A 90 -0.35 7.34 -16.53
C MET A 90 0.02 8.79 -16.21
N ILE A 91 -0.25 9.72 -17.13
CA ILE A 91 -0.04 11.16 -16.88
C ILE A 91 -0.97 11.65 -15.76
N ALA A 92 -2.24 11.28 -15.75
CA ALA A 92 -3.17 11.63 -14.68
C ALA A 92 -2.69 11.07 -13.33
N GLN A 93 -2.23 9.82 -13.29
CA GLN A 93 -1.61 9.22 -12.10
C GLN A 93 -0.37 10.00 -11.63
N ALA A 94 0.48 10.48 -12.56
CA ALA A 94 1.64 11.29 -12.21
C ALA A 94 1.24 12.60 -11.49
N PHE A 95 0.14 13.24 -11.89
CA PHE A 95 -0.38 14.42 -11.20
C PHE A 95 -0.97 14.08 -9.83
N VAL A 96 -1.70 12.98 -9.69
CA VAL A 96 -2.21 12.51 -8.39
C VAL A 96 -1.06 12.21 -7.42
N ASP A 97 0.02 11.60 -7.90
CA ASP A 97 1.18 11.30 -7.07
C ASP A 97 1.96 12.57 -6.68
N LEU A 98 2.06 13.58 -7.56
CA LEU A 98 2.61 14.89 -7.19
C LEU A 98 1.77 15.59 -6.12
N LEU A 99 0.45 15.45 -6.17
CA LEU A 99 -0.43 15.96 -5.12
C LEU A 99 -0.19 15.22 -3.80
N SER A 100 0.07 13.91 -3.86
CA SER A 100 0.51 13.13 -2.69
C SER A 100 1.81 13.67 -2.08
N CYS A 101 2.79 14.08 -2.92
CA CYS A 101 4.03 14.69 -2.44
C CYS A 101 3.77 15.99 -1.66
N VAL A 102 2.82 16.82 -2.12
CA VAL A 102 2.43 18.05 -1.40
C VAL A 102 1.74 17.72 -0.07
N LEU A 103 0.86 16.72 -0.05
CA LEU A 103 0.21 16.26 1.18
C LEU A 103 1.22 15.73 2.20
N ILE A 104 2.20 14.94 1.76
CA ILE A 104 3.30 14.43 2.59
C ILE A 104 4.13 15.58 3.17
N ALA A 105 4.48 16.58 2.34
CA ALA A 105 5.21 17.76 2.80
C ALA A 105 4.40 18.58 3.80
N THR A 106 3.10 18.71 3.59
CA THR A 106 2.17 19.38 4.51
C THR A 106 2.05 18.62 5.83
N LEU A 107 1.96 17.28 5.79
CA LEU A 107 1.97 16.43 6.98
C LEU A 107 3.26 16.61 7.79
N ALA A 108 4.43 16.61 7.11
CA ALA A 108 5.71 16.84 7.76
C ALA A 108 5.81 18.21 8.42
N ALA A 109 5.35 19.27 7.72
CA ALA A 109 5.27 20.61 8.24
C ALA A 109 4.33 20.72 9.44
N THR A 110 3.20 20.04 9.40
CA THR A 110 2.23 19.99 10.49
C THR A 110 2.81 19.35 11.75
N LEU A 111 3.53 18.23 11.61
CA LEU A 111 4.22 17.61 12.75
C LEU A 111 5.27 18.52 13.37
N TRP A 112 6.02 19.27 12.54
CA TRP A 112 6.97 20.25 13.02
C TRP A 112 6.31 21.41 13.77
N LEU A 113 5.19 21.93 13.28
CA LEU A 113 4.43 23.01 13.93
C LEU A 113 3.84 22.60 15.28
N MET A 114 3.54 21.32 15.50
CA MET A 114 3.12 20.80 16.81
C MET A 114 4.25 20.90 17.87
N VAL A 115 5.50 20.96 17.42
CA VAL A 115 6.68 21.07 18.31
C VAL A 115 7.13 22.52 18.43
N ASN A 116 7.12 23.27 17.33
CA ASN A 116 7.70 24.60 17.20
C ASN A 116 6.74 25.58 16.52
N GLU A 117 5.83 26.16 17.27
CA GLU A 117 4.83 27.10 16.74
C GLU A 117 5.45 28.41 16.18
N ARG A 118 6.65 28.80 16.66
CA ARG A 118 7.30 30.08 16.31
C ARG A 118 8.22 30.00 15.09
N ASN A 119 8.72 28.82 14.76
CA ASN A 119 9.67 28.63 13.68
C ASN A 119 8.98 28.14 12.40
N PRO A 120 9.20 28.81 11.27
CA PRO A 120 8.57 28.42 10.00
C PRO A 120 8.99 27.01 9.59
N PRO A 121 8.05 26.15 9.12
CA PRO A 121 8.31 24.76 8.75
C PRO A 121 9.01 24.61 7.39
N GLY A 122 9.42 25.69 6.75
CA GLY A 122 9.86 25.73 5.35
C GLY A 122 10.97 24.72 5.00
N ARG A 123 11.94 24.47 5.91
CA ARG A 123 12.99 23.46 5.68
C ARG A 123 12.45 22.04 5.72
N VAL A 124 11.58 21.73 6.68
CA VAL A 124 10.97 20.40 6.83
C VAL A 124 10.02 20.14 5.67
N PHE A 125 9.19 21.12 5.30
CA PHE A 125 8.32 21.05 4.13
C PHE A 125 9.13 20.77 2.84
N ALA A 126 10.18 21.57 2.58
CA ALA A 126 11.01 21.39 1.40
C ALA A 126 11.72 20.04 1.38
N ALA A 127 12.27 19.60 2.53
CA ALA A 127 12.91 18.28 2.63
C ALA A 127 11.92 17.14 2.33
N ALA A 128 10.73 17.17 2.92
CA ALA A 128 9.69 16.18 2.66
C ALA A 128 9.24 16.19 1.19
N LEU A 129 9.06 17.38 0.61
CA LEU A 129 8.66 17.53 -0.78
C LEU A 129 9.70 16.95 -1.74
N TRP A 130 11.00 17.24 -1.55
CA TRP A 130 12.08 16.68 -2.35
C TRP A 130 12.19 15.16 -2.17
N MET A 131 12.13 14.67 -0.94
CA MET A 131 12.17 13.23 -0.66
C MET A 131 10.99 12.50 -1.32
N ALA A 132 9.78 13.04 -1.27
CA ALA A 132 8.62 12.46 -1.91
C ALA A 132 8.67 12.57 -3.44
N ALA A 133 9.04 13.75 -3.97
CA ALA A 133 9.09 14.02 -5.40
C ALA A 133 10.11 13.12 -6.14
N LEU A 134 11.23 12.80 -5.50
CA LEU A 134 12.30 11.97 -6.06
C LEU A 134 12.35 10.54 -5.50
N CYS A 135 11.31 10.10 -4.76
CA CYS A 135 11.23 8.73 -4.28
C CYS A 135 11.01 7.77 -5.46
N PRO A 136 11.98 6.92 -5.84
CA PRO A 136 11.82 6.04 -6.98
C PRO A 136 10.80 4.93 -6.71
N PHE A 137 10.64 4.53 -5.44
CA PHE A 137 9.74 3.44 -5.04
C PHE A 137 8.27 3.77 -5.27
N THR A 138 7.86 5.04 -5.14
CA THR A 138 6.49 5.48 -5.39
C THR A 138 6.32 6.04 -6.80
N ALA A 139 7.28 6.83 -7.29
CA ALA A 139 7.19 7.53 -8.56
C ALA A 139 7.06 6.59 -9.78
N ASN A 140 7.67 5.39 -9.73
CA ASN A 140 7.59 4.44 -10.83
C ASN A 140 6.15 3.95 -11.09
N TYR A 141 5.31 3.86 -10.06
CA TYR A 141 3.91 3.43 -10.22
C TYR A 141 3.03 4.42 -10.99
N ALA A 142 3.50 5.64 -11.26
CA ALA A 142 2.84 6.52 -12.20
C ALA A 142 2.78 5.92 -13.63
N ALA A 143 3.71 5.03 -13.98
CA ALA A 143 3.81 4.39 -15.28
C ALA A 143 3.17 2.99 -15.35
N VAL A 144 2.42 2.59 -14.34
CA VAL A 144 1.62 1.34 -14.32
C VAL A 144 0.18 1.67 -13.99
N PRO A 145 -0.79 1.26 -14.79
CA PRO A 145 -2.22 1.45 -14.47
C PRO A 145 -2.66 0.52 -13.33
N LEU A 146 -2.38 0.94 -12.08
CA LEU A 146 -2.68 0.22 -10.84
C LEU A 146 -3.18 1.17 -9.74
N THR A 147 -3.65 0.59 -8.64
CA THR A 147 -4.25 1.31 -7.51
C THR A 147 -3.25 2.01 -6.58
N GLU A 148 -1.95 1.71 -6.68
CA GLU A 148 -0.90 2.12 -5.75
C GLU A 148 -0.85 3.64 -5.55
N ILE A 149 -0.91 4.41 -6.63
CA ILE A 149 -0.88 5.89 -6.58
C ILE A 149 -2.05 6.45 -5.78
N PHE A 150 -3.26 5.92 -6.01
CA PHE A 150 -4.44 6.36 -5.28
C PHE A 150 -4.40 5.91 -3.81
N ALA A 151 -3.88 4.72 -3.54
CA ALA A 151 -3.70 4.24 -2.16
C ALA A 151 -2.74 5.14 -1.37
N ILE A 152 -1.62 5.54 -1.98
CA ILE A 152 -0.66 6.50 -1.40
C ILE A 152 -1.33 7.86 -1.19
N PHE A 153 -2.08 8.35 -2.19
CA PHE A 153 -2.79 9.63 -2.12
C PHE A 153 -3.80 9.66 -0.97
N PHE A 154 -4.72 8.69 -0.89
CA PHE A 154 -5.73 8.66 0.17
C PHE A 154 -5.11 8.42 1.54
N THR A 155 -4.00 7.67 1.63
CA THR A 155 -3.25 7.52 2.88
C THR A 155 -2.66 8.85 3.31
N ALA A 156 -1.96 9.58 2.44
CA ALA A 156 -1.40 10.88 2.77
C ALA A 156 -2.47 11.90 3.16
N ALA A 157 -3.59 11.91 2.41
CA ALA A 157 -4.72 12.79 2.65
C ALA A 157 -5.41 12.52 4.00
N ALA A 158 -5.58 11.24 4.38
CA ALA A 158 -6.24 10.85 5.62
C ALA A 158 -5.33 11.00 6.85
N LEU A 159 -4.03 10.75 6.71
CA LEU A 159 -3.07 10.91 7.82
C LEU A 159 -3.01 12.37 8.33
N LEU A 160 -3.16 13.35 7.45
CA LEU A 160 -3.13 14.75 7.86
C LEU A 160 -4.23 15.11 8.87
N PRO A 161 -5.54 14.94 8.58
CA PRO A 161 -6.58 15.22 9.56
C PRO A 161 -6.54 14.27 10.77
N LEU A 162 -6.09 13.01 10.64
CA LEU A 162 -5.93 12.10 11.78
C LEU A 162 -4.86 12.61 12.75
N CYS A 163 -3.69 13.04 12.25
CA CYS A 163 -2.64 13.61 13.08
C CYS A 163 -3.07 14.92 13.74
N LEU A 164 -3.82 15.77 13.02
CA LEU A 164 -4.40 16.99 13.57
C LEU A 164 -5.44 16.72 14.65
N LEU A 165 -6.24 15.67 14.50
CA LEU A 165 -7.27 15.27 15.44
C LEU A 165 -6.69 14.86 16.80
N VAL A 166 -5.58 14.12 16.81
CA VAL A 166 -4.96 13.58 18.03
C VAL A 166 -3.89 14.51 18.63
N GLY A 167 -3.18 15.28 17.79
CA GLY A 167 -2.02 16.08 18.15
C GLY A 167 -2.32 17.57 18.35
N ARG A 168 -3.39 17.93 19.08
CA ARG A 168 -3.78 19.34 19.29
C ARG A 168 -2.67 20.17 19.93
N PRO A 169 -2.28 21.32 19.35
CA PRO A 169 -1.44 22.29 20.03
C PRO A 169 -2.17 22.83 21.27
N ARG A 170 -1.43 22.96 22.36
CA ARG A 170 -1.93 23.34 23.68
C ARG A 170 -2.48 24.78 23.75
N ASN A 171 -2.07 25.63 22.82
CA ASN A 171 -2.49 27.02 22.71
C ASN A 171 -3.09 27.26 21.30
N ASN A 172 -4.06 28.16 21.22
CA ASN A 172 -4.81 28.58 20.01
C ASN A 172 -3.96 29.14 18.84
N GLY A 173 -2.69 28.74 18.74
CA GLY A 173 -1.65 29.31 17.92
C GLY A 173 -1.49 28.77 16.49
N TRP A 174 -2.51 28.24 15.86
CA TRP A 174 -2.50 27.86 14.43
C TRP A 174 -2.57 29.11 13.51
N MET A 175 -1.68 30.08 13.70
CA MET A 175 -1.78 31.37 13.01
C MET A 175 -1.71 31.24 11.48
N PHE A 176 -0.96 30.28 10.93
CA PHE A 176 -0.87 30.05 9.48
C PHE A 176 -2.05 29.24 8.94
N ILE A 177 -2.51 28.21 9.64
CA ILE A 177 -3.67 27.40 9.22
C ILE A 177 -4.99 28.10 9.57
N LYS A 178 -5.01 28.92 10.62
CA LYS A 178 -6.22 29.62 11.11
C LYS A 178 -6.74 30.65 10.12
N LYS A 179 -5.85 31.29 9.33
CA LYS A 179 -6.22 32.34 8.37
C LYS A 179 -6.74 31.78 7.05
N ASP A 180 -6.16 30.66 6.61
CA ASP A 180 -6.42 30.09 5.29
C ASP A 180 -7.33 28.84 5.34
N PHE A 181 -7.43 28.16 6.51
CA PHE A 181 -8.25 26.97 6.72
C PHE A 181 -9.02 27.02 8.05
N PRO A 182 -10.15 27.77 8.12
CA PRO A 182 -10.94 27.91 9.35
C PRO A 182 -11.49 26.57 9.88
N PHE A 183 -11.58 25.54 9.04
CA PHE A 183 -12.09 24.20 9.39
C PHE A 183 -11.07 23.34 10.16
N ALA A 184 -9.76 23.61 10.08
CA ALA A 184 -8.70 22.83 10.74
C ALA A 184 -8.79 22.83 12.28
N ASN A 185 -9.52 23.77 12.86
CA ASN A 185 -9.75 23.86 14.32
C ASN A 185 -11.00 23.13 14.79
N ASN A 186 -11.85 22.65 13.89
CA ASN A 186 -13.08 21.96 14.26
C ASN A 186 -12.84 20.46 14.36
N TYR A 187 -12.95 19.92 15.58
CA TYR A 187 -12.79 18.48 15.85
C TYR A 187 -13.69 17.61 14.96
N GLY A 188 -14.95 18.00 14.80
CA GLY A 188 -15.91 17.30 13.98
C GLY A 188 -15.51 17.26 12.50
N TYR A 189 -14.98 18.36 11.98
CA TYR A 189 -14.48 18.43 10.59
C TYR A 189 -13.26 17.52 10.36
N LEU A 190 -12.31 17.49 11.31
CA LEU A 190 -11.14 16.61 11.20
C LEU A 190 -11.55 15.14 11.23
N ALA A 191 -12.44 14.78 12.14
CA ALA A 191 -12.96 13.41 12.23
C ALA A 191 -13.74 13.02 10.95
N ALA A 192 -14.63 13.90 10.48
CA ALA A 192 -15.42 13.65 9.27
C ALA A 192 -14.56 13.57 8.01
N SER A 193 -13.63 14.51 7.82
CA SER A 193 -12.74 14.50 6.66
C SER A 193 -11.83 13.26 6.63
N ALA A 194 -11.26 12.86 7.77
CA ALA A 194 -10.48 11.64 7.87
C ALA A 194 -11.33 10.42 7.48
N ALA A 195 -12.55 10.30 8.04
CA ALA A 195 -13.44 9.18 7.79
C ALA A 195 -13.87 9.08 6.32
N LEU A 196 -14.26 10.21 5.71
CA LEU A 196 -14.65 10.24 4.30
C LEU A 196 -13.48 9.94 3.37
N LEU A 197 -12.28 10.48 3.64
CA LEU A 197 -11.08 10.18 2.85
C LEU A 197 -10.71 8.69 2.93
N VAL A 198 -10.84 8.08 4.12
CA VAL A 198 -10.63 6.65 4.27
C VAL A 198 -11.74 5.86 3.55
N GLY A 199 -12.99 6.25 3.66
CA GLY A 199 -14.11 5.58 2.98
C GLY A 199 -13.97 5.62 1.45
N VAL A 200 -13.62 6.78 0.88
CA VAL A 200 -13.34 6.89 -0.56
C VAL A 200 -12.08 6.10 -0.93
N GLY A 201 -11.02 6.17 -0.11
CA GLY A 201 -9.80 5.37 -0.30
C GLY A 201 -10.08 3.86 -0.28
N THR A 202 -11.07 3.41 0.50
CA THR A 202 -11.49 2.00 0.56
C THR A 202 -12.08 1.52 -0.77
N LEU A 203 -12.69 2.42 -1.57
CA LEU A 203 -13.13 2.09 -2.92
C LEU A 203 -11.97 1.77 -3.88
N PHE A 204 -10.73 2.14 -3.54
CA PHE A 204 -9.52 1.79 -4.29
C PHE A 204 -8.78 0.61 -3.67
N ARG A 205 -8.67 0.58 -2.32
CA ARG A 205 -7.97 -0.46 -1.56
C ARG A 205 -8.79 -0.83 -0.31
N PRO A 206 -9.29 -2.07 -0.21
CA PRO A 206 -10.19 -2.49 0.88
C PRO A 206 -9.57 -2.41 2.27
N GLU A 207 -8.26 -2.41 2.39
CA GLU A 207 -7.52 -2.32 3.65
C GLU A 207 -7.25 -0.88 4.15
N THR A 208 -7.71 0.14 3.44
CA THR A 208 -7.58 1.57 3.84
C THR A 208 -8.18 1.87 5.24
N PRO A 209 -9.23 1.19 5.74
CA PRO A 209 -9.76 1.39 7.10
C PRO A 209 -8.77 1.15 8.24
N LEU A 210 -7.63 0.49 7.99
CA LEU A 210 -6.53 0.38 8.97
C LEU A 210 -6.02 1.76 9.45
N LEU A 211 -6.18 2.82 8.64
CA LEU A 211 -5.89 4.20 9.04
C LEU A 211 -6.81 4.66 10.17
N LEU A 212 -8.12 4.37 10.08
CA LEU A 212 -9.06 4.69 11.15
C LEU A 212 -8.82 3.85 12.40
N ALA A 213 -8.45 2.58 12.21
CA ALA A 213 -8.08 1.73 13.35
C ALA A 213 -6.87 2.31 14.09
N ALA A 214 -5.82 2.75 13.37
CA ALA A 214 -4.65 3.38 13.96
C ALA A 214 -5.01 4.71 14.66
N GLY A 215 -5.71 5.59 13.96
CA GLY A 215 -6.15 6.88 14.49
C GLY A 215 -7.09 6.73 15.69
N GLY A 216 -8.06 5.83 15.60
CA GLY A 216 -9.01 5.53 16.66
C GLY A 216 -8.37 4.92 17.91
N PHE A 217 -7.39 4.04 17.75
CA PHE A 217 -6.61 3.49 18.85
C PHE A 217 -5.84 4.58 19.61
N VAL A 218 -5.10 5.41 18.90
CA VAL A 218 -4.33 6.50 19.52
C VAL A 218 -5.28 7.56 20.15
N LEU A 219 -6.36 7.91 19.44
CA LEU A 219 -7.39 8.81 19.99
C LEU A 219 -8.00 8.23 21.26
N GLY A 220 -8.20 6.91 21.32
CA GLY A 220 -8.66 6.22 22.51
C GLY A 220 -7.71 6.41 23.70
N ILE A 221 -6.41 6.21 23.50
CA ILE A 221 -5.42 6.46 24.56
C ILE A 221 -5.50 7.90 25.07
N VAL A 222 -5.63 8.89 24.16
CA VAL A 222 -5.68 10.31 24.51
C VAL A 222 -6.97 10.64 25.29
N LEU A 223 -8.14 10.27 24.77
CA LEU A 223 -9.43 10.65 25.36
C LEU A 223 -9.78 9.85 26.64
N VAL A 224 -9.43 8.56 26.68
CA VAL A 224 -9.66 7.73 27.88
C VAL A 224 -8.77 8.20 29.03
N SER A 225 -7.52 8.60 28.77
CA SER A 225 -6.65 9.20 29.78
C SER A 225 -7.20 10.53 30.34
N GLN A 226 -8.01 11.23 29.55
CA GLN A 226 -8.71 12.46 29.94
C GLN A 226 -10.10 12.20 30.56
N ARG A 227 -10.50 10.93 30.77
CA ARG A 227 -11.81 10.49 31.21
C ARG A 227 -12.95 10.83 30.25
N GLU A 228 -12.67 11.02 28.95
CA GLU A 228 -13.64 11.30 27.89
C GLU A 228 -13.99 10.06 27.04
N ALA A 229 -14.08 8.88 27.65
CA ALA A 229 -14.36 7.61 26.95
C ALA A 229 -15.64 7.64 26.11
N LYS A 230 -16.72 8.32 26.59
CA LYS A 230 -17.97 8.49 25.83
C LYS A 230 -17.72 9.28 24.53
N ARG A 231 -16.92 10.34 24.58
CA ARG A 231 -16.59 11.15 23.41
C ARG A 231 -15.78 10.34 22.40
N TRP A 232 -14.82 9.55 22.89
CA TRP A 232 -14.07 8.62 22.02
C TRP A 232 -15.01 7.66 21.29
N LEU A 233 -15.91 6.97 22.01
CA LEU A 233 -16.85 6.01 21.41
C LEU A 233 -17.75 6.68 20.36
N LEU A 234 -18.35 7.83 20.68
CA LEU A 234 -19.20 8.57 19.75
C LEU A 234 -18.43 9.02 18.50
N THR A 235 -17.18 9.43 18.66
CA THR A 235 -16.31 9.81 17.52
C THR A 235 -16.02 8.59 16.64
N LEU A 236 -15.68 7.44 17.23
CA LEU A 236 -15.42 6.21 16.46
C LEU A 236 -16.65 5.75 15.69
N VAL A 237 -17.83 5.74 16.33
CA VAL A 237 -19.09 5.37 15.67
C VAL A 237 -19.38 6.34 14.52
N GLY A 238 -19.26 7.66 14.73
CA GLY A 238 -19.46 8.66 13.69
C GLY A 238 -18.47 8.52 12.53
N MET A 239 -17.19 8.28 12.83
CA MET A 239 -16.16 8.04 11.80
C MET A 239 -16.43 6.72 11.06
N GLY A 240 -16.86 5.67 11.74
CA GLY A 240 -17.22 4.39 11.12
C GLY A 240 -18.38 4.54 10.14
N LEU A 241 -19.44 5.23 10.53
CA LEU A 241 -20.60 5.51 9.67
C LEU A 241 -20.22 6.35 8.44
N LEU A 242 -19.43 7.41 8.64
CA LEU A 242 -18.94 8.26 7.53
C LEU A 242 -17.97 7.52 6.62
N CYS A 243 -17.16 6.62 7.13
CA CYS A 243 -16.29 5.75 6.34
C CYS A 243 -17.10 4.75 5.50
N ALA A 244 -18.16 4.19 6.06
CA ALA A 244 -19.04 3.26 5.35
C ALA A 244 -19.91 3.94 4.28
N ALA A 245 -20.25 5.23 4.44
CA ALA A 245 -21.16 5.93 3.54
C ALA A 245 -20.76 5.86 2.03
N PRO A 246 -19.49 6.09 1.62
CA PRO A 246 -19.08 5.93 0.22
C PRO A 246 -19.18 4.48 -0.31
N LEU A 247 -19.20 3.49 0.58
CA LEU A 247 -19.30 2.07 0.22
C LEU A 247 -20.75 1.59 0.04
N VAL A 248 -21.73 2.35 0.54
CA VAL A 248 -23.15 1.98 0.47
C VAL A 248 -23.62 1.75 -0.98
N PRO A 249 -23.34 2.65 -1.95
CA PRO A 249 -23.75 2.41 -3.34
C PRO A 249 -23.17 1.10 -3.91
N TRP A 250 -21.94 0.75 -3.55
CA TRP A 250 -21.30 -0.50 -3.94
C TRP A 250 -21.97 -1.71 -3.32
N ALA A 251 -22.26 -1.69 -2.01
CA ALA A 251 -22.95 -2.77 -1.32
C ALA A 251 -24.39 -2.96 -1.83
N VAL A 252 -25.09 -1.87 -2.12
CA VAL A 252 -26.43 -1.89 -2.71
C VAL A 252 -26.40 -2.54 -4.11
N ARG A 253 -25.43 -2.13 -4.95
CA ARG A 253 -25.23 -2.75 -6.28
C ARG A 253 -24.97 -4.24 -6.14
N ASN A 254 -24.09 -4.66 -5.22
CA ASN A 254 -23.80 -6.09 -5.02
C ASN A 254 -25.05 -6.86 -4.58
N GLY A 255 -25.85 -6.29 -3.66
CA GLY A 255 -27.11 -6.88 -3.23
C GLY A 255 -28.11 -7.10 -4.37
N PHE A 256 -28.26 -6.14 -5.29
CA PHE A 256 -29.17 -6.27 -6.42
C PHE A 256 -28.63 -7.15 -7.56
N THR A 257 -27.32 -7.10 -7.83
CA THR A 257 -26.73 -7.73 -9.01
C THR A 257 -26.17 -9.12 -8.73
N LEU A 258 -25.55 -9.31 -7.55
CA LEU A 258 -24.92 -10.57 -7.15
C LEU A 258 -25.72 -11.32 -6.08
N HIS A 259 -26.81 -10.72 -5.58
CA HIS A 259 -27.58 -11.22 -4.44
C HIS A 259 -26.77 -11.38 -3.15
N GLU A 260 -25.67 -10.63 -3.04
CA GLU A 260 -24.77 -10.63 -1.88
C GLU A 260 -24.57 -9.18 -1.38
N PHE A 261 -24.98 -8.92 -0.12
CA PHE A 261 -24.81 -7.61 0.49
C PHE A 261 -23.46 -7.50 1.16
N GLN A 262 -22.46 -7.03 0.40
CA GLN A 262 -21.09 -6.87 0.88
C GLN A 262 -20.48 -5.51 0.51
N PHE A 263 -19.72 -4.94 1.46
CA PHE A 263 -19.09 -3.62 1.33
C PHE A 263 -17.71 -3.66 0.69
N LEU A 264 -17.03 -4.80 0.74
CA LEU A 264 -15.65 -4.96 0.27
C LEU A 264 -15.59 -6.07 -0.78
N ALA A 265 -14.61 -6.00 -1.67
CA ALA A 265 -14.27 -7.13 -2.54
C ALA A 265 -13.81 -8.34 -1.69
N PRO A 266 -14.09 -9.56 -2.11
CA PRO A 266 -13.64 -10.76 -1.41
C PRO A 266 -12.10 -10.81 -1.36
N LYS A 267 -11.58 -11.44 -0.30
CA LYS A 267 -10.13 -11.56 -0.11
C LYS A 267 -9.46 -12.32 -1.25
N ASN A 268 -10.07 -13.43 -1.63
CA ASN A 268 -9.62 -14.29 -2.72
C ASN A 268 -10.64 -14.17 -3.85
N SER A 269 -10.28 -13.38 -4.84
CA SER A 269 -11.18 -13.02 -5.93
C SER A 269 -10.90 -13.93 -7.12
N ASN A 270 -11.71 -14.95 -7.29
CA ASN A 270 -11.69 -15.80 -8.48
C ASN A 270 -12.90 -15.48 -9.35
N LEU A 271 -12.80 -15.76 -10.63
CA LEU A 271 -13.96 -15.67 -11.53
C LEU A 271 -15.05 -16.66 -11.11
N PRO A 272 -16.32 -16.35 -11.39
CA PRO A 272 -17.41 -17.26 -11.08
C PRO A 272 -17.17 -18.66 -11.67
N GLY A 273 -17.21 -19.69 -10.82
CA GLY A 273 -16.94 -21.09 -11.20
C GLY A 273 -15.49 -21.54 -11.08
N GLU A 274 -14.54 -20.65 -10.82
CA GLU A 274 -13.15 -21.02 -10.57
C GLU A 274 -12.93 -21.47 -9.12
N LEU A 275 -12.08 -22.50 -8.95
CA LEU A 275 -11.68 -22.99 -7.63
C LEU A 275 -10.80 -21.93 -6.93
N VAL A 276 -11.14 -21.57 -5.69
CA VAL A 276 -10.22 -20.82 -4.81
C VAL A 276 -9.25 -21.81 -4.17
N PRO A 277 -7.95 -21.73 -4.42
CA PRO A 277 -6.96 -22.73 -3.99
C PRO A 277 -6.55 -22.55 -2.53
N TYR A 278 -7.48 -22.70 -1.59
CA TYR A 278 -7.24 -22.46 -0.15
C TYR A 278 -6.20 -23.41 0.44
N GLY A 279 -6.17 -24.66 -0.01
CA GLY A 279 -5.21 -25.66 0.43
C GLY A 279 -3.80 -25.32 -0.01
N PHE A 280 -3.65 -25.01 -1.30
CA PHE A 280 -2.37 -24.58 -1.88
C PHE A 280 -1.83 -23.31 -1.22
N MET A 281 -2.66 -22.27 -1.08
CA MET A 281 -2.31 -21.03 -0.38
C MET A 281 -1.92 -21.29 1.09
N SER A 282 -2.61 -22.23 1.76
CA SER A 282 -2.26 -22.60 3.14
C SER A 282 -0.91 -23.30 3.22
N TRP A 283 -0.59 -24.16 2.24
CA TRP A 283 0.73 -24.78 2.14
C TRP A 283 1.82 -23.76 1.90
N GLU A 284 1.62 -22.80 0.99
CA GLU A 284 2.55 -21.70 0.75
C GLU A 284 2.86 -20.91 2.02
N LYS A 285 1.87 -20.64 2.86
CA LYS A 285 2.05 -19.96 4.15
C LYS A 285 3.00 -20.67 5.11
N THR A 286 3.22 -21.97 4.95
CA THR A 286 4.10 -22.76 5.82
C THR A 286 5.58 -22.63 5.46
N TRP A 287 5.94 -21.99 4.33
CA TRP A 287 7.33 -21.88 3.89
C TRP A 287 7.67 -20.59 3.11
N LEU A 288 6.69 -19.99 2.41
CA LEU A 288 6.89 -18.83 1.53
C LEU A 288 7.10 -17.56 2.36
N TYR A 289 8.25 -16.91 2.17
CA TYR A 289 8.56 -15.60 2.75
C TYR A 289 9.43 -14.71 1.84
N ARG A 290 10.06 -15.25 0.80
CA ARG A 290 10.88 -14.49 -0.16
C ARG A 290 10.03 -14.10 -1.36
N PHE A 291 10.10 -12.85 -1.76
CA PHE A 291 9.32 -12.38 -2.90
C PHE A 291 9.68 -13.07 -4.23
N ARG A 292 10.97 -13.36 -4.47
CA ARG A 292 11.40 -14.07 -5.69
C ARG A 292 10.74 -15.45 -5.86
N ASP A 293 10.38 -16.10 -4.77
CA ASP A 293 9.76 -17.44 -4.83
C ASP A 293 8.29 -17.38 -5.26
N VAL A 294 7.69 -16.19 -5.20
CA VAL A 294 6.34 -15.95 -5.72
C VAL A 294 6.27 -16.18 -7.23
N TYR A 295 7.34 -15.85 -7.95
CA TYR A 295 7.45 -16.15 -9.41
C TYR A 295 7.63 -17.63 -9.72
N LEU A 296 8.17 -18.40 -8.78
CA LEU A 296 8.48 -19.81 -8.99
C LEU A 296 7.29 -20.72 -8.74
N VAL A 297 6.36 -20.31 -7.87
CA VAL A 297 5.25 -21.18 -7.40
C VAL A 297 3.91 -20.46 -7.47
N PRO A 298 3.55 -19.47 -6.64
CA PRO A 298 2.23 -18.85 -6.66
C PRO A 298 1.77 -18.31 -8.00
N TRP A 299 2.64 -17.61 -8.70
CA TRP A 299 2.28 -16.94 -9.96
C TRP A 299 2.29 -17.86 -11.18
N LYS A 300 2.73 -19.11 -11.03
CA LYS A 300 2.62 -20.13 -12.06
C LYS A 300 1.30 -20.92 -11.97
N LEU A 301 0.61 -20.85 -10.82
CA LEU A 301 -0.58 -21.65 -10.62
C LEU A 301 -1.67 -21.32 -11.65
N ASN A 302 -2.18 -22.34 -12.32
CA ASN A 302 -3.16 -22.29 -13.42
C ASN A 302 -2.69 -21.59 -14.72
N ASP A 303 -1.41 -21.19 -14.80
CA ASP A 303 -0.82 -20.60 -16.02
C ASP A 303 0.35 -21.43 -16.56
N GLU A 304 1.21 -21.94 -15.68
CA GLU A 304 2.42 -22.66 -16.05
C GLU A 304 2.64 -23.90 -15.17
N ALA A 305 3.44 -24.83 -15.67
CA ALA A 305 3.87 -25.99 -14.87
C ALA A 305 4.75 -25.54 -13.68
N ILE A 306 4.62 -26.24 -12.55
CA ILE A 306 5.39 -26.05 -11.33
C ILE A 306 6.28 -27.28 -11.11
N PRO A 307 7.49 -27.34 -11.70
CA PRO A 307 8.40 -28.45 -11.47
C PRO A 307 8.85 -28.48 -10.01
N VAL A 308 8.80 -29.63 -9.37
CA VAL A 308 9.21 -29.80 -7.96
C VAL A 308 10.68 -29.40 -7.73
N GLY A 309 11.52 -29.44 -8.79
CA GLY A 309 12.92 -29.01 -8.76
C GLY A 309 13.09 -27.50 -8.55
N ASP A 310 12.12 -26.69 -8.99
CA ASP A 310 12.13 -25.23 -8.88
C ASP A 310 11.65 -24.76 -7.50
N ILE A 311 10.97 -25.63 -6.76
CA ILE A 311 10.45 -25.32 -5.43
C ILE A 311 11.60 -25.30 -4.42
N PRO A 312 11.76 -24.21 -3.64
CA PRO A 312 12.84 -24.10 -2.66
C PRO A 312 12.82 -25.24 -1.62
N ALA A 313 14.00 -25.75 -1.24
CA ALA A 313 14.14 -26.86 -0.32
C ALA A 313 13.40 -26.67 1.04
N ARG A 314 13.25 -25.41 1.50
CA ARG A 314 12.50 -25.07 2.72
C ARG A 314 10.99 -25.32 2.63
N ALA A 315 10.45 -25.56 1.42
CA ALA A 315 9.07 -25.97 1.22
C ALA A 315 8.80 -27.40 1.67
N PHE A 316 9.83 -28.16 1.99
CA PHE A 316 9.77 -29.55 2.41
C PHE A 316 10.48 -29.74 3.75
N ASP A 317 9.88 -30.50 4.65
CA ASP A 317 10.51 -30.86 5.95
C ASP A 317 11.27 -32.19 5.84
N THR A 318 10.83 -33.08 4.92
CA THR A 318 11.46 -34.38 4.68
C THR A 318 11.48 -34.72 3.19
N PRO A 319 12.32 -35.71 2.74
CA PRO A 319 12.29 -36.19 1.36
C PRO A 319 10.93 -36.75 0.94
N GLU A 320 10.25 -37.48 1.84
CA GLU A 320 8.93 -38.08 1.60
C GLU A 320 7.86 -37.00 1.36
N GLU A 321 8.00 -35.84 2.05
CA GLU A 321 7.12 -34.70 1.82
C GLU A 321 7.35 -34.09 0.45
N ARG A 322 8.59 -34.04 -0.03
CA ARG A 322 8.93 -33.60 -1.40
C ARG A 322 8.32 -34.52 -2.44
N ASP A 323 8.44 -35.86 -2.24
CA ASP A 323 7.86 -36.85 -3.15
C ASP A 323 6.32 -36.77 -3.19
N ARG A 324 5.71 -36.50 -2.03
CA ARG A 324 4.27 -36.27 -1.93
C ARG A 324 3.83 -35.01 -2.70
N VAL A 325 4.56 -33.90 -2.57
CA VAL A 325 4.27 -32.69 -3.36
C VAL A 325 4.48 -32.94 -4.84
N ALA A 326 5.51 -33.69 -5.24
CA ALA A 326 5.72 -34.10 -6.62
C ALA A 326 4.53 -34.88 -7.17
N ALA A 327 4.01 -35.86 -6.41
CA ALA A 327 2.84 -36.66 -6.79
C ALA A 327 1.55 -35.81 -6.91
N ILE A 328 1.36 -34.78 -6.09
CA ILE A 328 0.22 -33.85 -6.20
C ILE A 328 0.36 -32.97 -7.45
N LEU A 329 1.59 -32.49 -7.75
CA LEU A 329 1.85 -31.61 -8.88
C LEU A 329 1.94 -32.34 -10.23
N GLU A 330 2.14 -33.65 -10.26
CA GLU A 330 2.25 -34.42 -11.52
C GLU A 330 1.01 -34.28 -12.40
N PRO A 331 -0.24 -34.57 -11.93
CA PRO A 331 -1.43 -34.35 -12.73
C PRO A 331 -1.67 -32.88 -13.03
N TYR A 332 -1.50 -31.97 -12.06
CA TYR A 332 -1.59 -30.52 -12.29
C TYR A 332 -0.67 -30.07 -13.45
N ASN A 333 0.58 -30.51 -13.48
CA ASN A 333 1.54 -30.10 -14.52
C ASN A 333 1.17 -30.57 -15.93
N ASN A 334 0.29 -31.61 -16.06
CA ASN A 334 -0.20 -32.08 -17.35
C ASN A 334 -1.37 -31.18 -17.85
N ASP A 335 -2.27 -30.77 -16.96
CA ASP A 335 -3.52 -30.11 -17.32
C ASP A 335 -3.50 -28.61 -17.02
N LEU A 336 -2.51 -28.12 -16.26
CA LEU A 336 -2.34 -26.73 -15.79
C LEU A 336 -3.59 -26.19 -15.07
N THR A 337 -4.37 -27.07 -14.45
CA THR A 337 -5.60 -26.72 -13.72
C THR A 337 -5.61 -27.43 -12.38
N LEU A 338 -5.58 -26.66 -11.29
CA LEU A 338 -5.65 -27.24 -9.95
C LEU A 338 -7.05 -27.77 -9.66
N THR A 339 -7.15 -29.04 -9.31
CA THR A 339 -8.41 -29.68 -8.91
C THR A 339 -8.71 -29.50 -7.43
N ALA A 340 -9.97 -29.67 -7.03
CA ALA A 340 -10.36 -29.61 -5.62
C ALA A 340 -9.68 -30.71 -4.78
N GLU A 341 -9.36 -31.86 -5.39
CA GLU A 341 -8.69 -32.98 -4.75
C GLU A 341 -7.22 -32.67 -4.45
N GLU A 342 -6.52 -32.10 -5.43
CA GLU A 342 -5.14 -31.60 -5.27
C GLU A 342 -5.05 -30.47 -4.25
N ASP A 343 -5.98 -29.51 -4.29
CA ASP A 343 -6.05 -28.43 -3.30
C ASP A 343 -6.27 -28.97 -1.88
N HIS A 344 -7.19 -29.95 -1.73
CA HIS A 344 -7.40 -30.61 -0.45
C HIS A 344 -6.12 -31.30 0.05
N ALA A 345 -5.36 -31.97 -0.84
CA ALA A 345 -4.11 -32.65 -0.51
C ALA A 345 -3.03 -31.64 -0.03
N PHE A 346 -2.93 -30.46 -0.67
CA PHE A 346 -2.10 -29.37 -0.17
C PHE A 346 -2.55 -28.86 1.20
N GLY A 347 -3.87 -28.75 1.43
CA GLY A 347 -4.45 -28.36 2.71
C GLY A 347 -4.09 -29.33 3.85
N GLU A 348 -4.11 -30.64 3.58
CA GLU A 348 -3.67 -31.67 4.52
C GLU A 348 -2.19 -31.50 4.87
N LEU A 349 -1.36 -31.29 3.86
CA LEU A 349 0.08 -31.07 4.03
C LEU A 349 0.34 -29.82 4.88
N ALA A 350 -0.37 -28.71 4.60
CA ALA A 350 -0.29 -27.48 5.36
C ALA A 350 -0.62 -27.68 6.86
N ARG A 351 -1.69 -28.44 7.16
CA ARG A 351 -2.08 -28.77 8.53
C ARG A 351 -1.00 -29.57 9.25
N GLN A 352 -0.44 -30.60 8.60
CA GLN A 352 0.61 -31.45 9.15
C GLN A 352 1.89 -30.63 9.46
N ARG A 353 2.32 -29.77 8.52
CA ARG A 353 3.48 -28.87 8.70
C ARG A 353 3.28 -27.88 9.84
N THR A 354 2.07 -27.29 9.90
CA THR A 354 1.72 -26.32 10.95
C THR A 354 1.66 -27.01 12.33
N ALA A 355 1.11 -28.21 12.42
CA ALA A 355 1.06 -28.97 13.66
C ALA A 355 2.47 -29.35 14.17
N ARG A 356 3.38 -29.71 13.26
CA ARG A 356 4.79 -30.02 13.61
C ARG A 356 5.57 -28.77 14.07
N HIS A 357 5.31 -27.62 13.43
CA HIS A 357 6.09 -26.39 13.65
C HIS A 357 5.20 -25.15 13.76
N PRO A 358 4.34 -25.02 14.79
CA PRO A 358 3.38 -23.92 14.90
C PRO A 358 4.05 -22.55 15.02
N LEU A 359 5.14 -22.43 15.76
CA LEU A 359 5.90 -21.17 15.90
C LEU A 359 6.52 -20.72 14.57
N ARG A 360 6.94 -21.66 13.72
CA ARG A 360 7.41 -21.34 12.37
C ARG A 360 6.31 -20.68 11.57
N THR A 361 5.13 -21.29 11.51
CA THR A 361 4.02 -20.82 10.69
C THR A 361 3.40 -19.51 11.20
N TYR A 362 3.21 -19.36 12.52
CA TYR A 362 2.48 -18.23 13.09
C TYR A 362 3.36 -17.07 13.59
N VAL A 363 4.67 -17.25 13.73
CA VAL A 363 5.57 -16.22 14.25
C VAL A 363 6.71 -15.94 13.28
N TRP A 364 7.56 -16.95 13.00
CA TRP A 364 8.79 -16.72 12.25
C TRP A 364 8.57 -16.39 10.78
N LEU A 365 7.66 -17.09 10.11
CA LEU A 365 7.35 -16.80 8.68
C LEU A 365 6.64 -15.46 8.50
N PRO A 366 5.64 -15.05 9.29
CA PRO A 366 5.11 -13.68 9.28
C PRO A 366 6.19 -12.63 9.50
N ALA A 367 7.07 -12.81 10.47
CA ALA A 367 8.20 -11.89 10.71
C ALA A 367 9.16 -11.83 9.50
N ALA A 368 9.49 -12.97 8.91
CA ALA A 368 10.33 -13.03 7.71
C ALA A 368 9.67 -12.37 6.50
N ARG A 369 8.33 -12.50 6.32
CA ARG A 369 7.56 -11.77 5.29
C ARG A 369 7.62 -10.27 5.51
N ALA A 370 7.47 -9.81 6.77
CA ALA A 370 7.62 -8.39 7.09
C ALA A 370 9.01 -7.88 6.68
N VAL A 371 10.07 -8.59 7.06
CA VAL A 371 11.45 -8.23 6.67
C VAL A 371 11.58 -8.19 5.14
N THR A 372 11.06 -9.19 4.42
CA THR A 372 11.11 -9.21 2.96
C THR A 372 10.41 -7.99 2.36
N MET A 373 9.18 -7.68 2.77
CA MET A 373 8.42 -6.55 2.23
C MET A 373 9.12 -5.21 2.48
N TRP A 374 9.71 -5.01 3.65
CA TRP A 374 10.36 -3.75 4.02
C TRP A 374 11.76 -3.57 3.45
N PHE A 375 12.49 -4.65 3.21
CA PHE A 375 13.91 -4.60 2.86
C PHE A 375 14.24 -5.10 1.44
N THR A 376 13.26 -5.54 0.66
CA THR A 376 13.48 -5.85 -0.76
C THR A 376 13.40 -4.57 -1.58
N PRO A 377 14.49 -4.12 -2.21
CA PRO A 377 14.58 -2.83 -2.90
C PRO A 377 14.07 -2.95 -4.34
N ARG A 378 12.82 -3.32 -4.52
CA ARG A 378 12.27 -3.52 -5.85
C ARG A 378 11.61 -2.25 -6.39
N ILE A 379 11.91 -1.97 -7.66
CA ILE A 379 11.16 -1.08 -8.53
C ILE A 379 10.54 -1.94 -9.62
N GLU A 380 9.21 -1.97 -9.71
CA GLU A 380 8.44 -2.83 -10.60
C GLU A 380 8.87 -2.70 -12.08
N LEU A 381 9.23 -1.49 -12.49
CA LEU A 381 9.46 -1.14 -13.88
C LEU A 381 10.90 -1.24 -14.35
N ILE A 382 11.85 -1.33 -13.44
CA ILE A 382 13.25 -1.49 -13.81
C ILE A 382 13.56 -2.99 -13.80
N PRO A 383 14.13 -3.54 -14.88
CA PRO A 383 14.46 -4.96 -14.97
C PRO A 383 15.70 -5.29 -14.11
N VAL A 384 15.57 -5.13 -12.80
CA VAL A 384 16.58 -5.51 -11.81
C VAL A 384 16.05 -6.62 -10.92
N SER A 385 16.92 -7.53 -10.55
CA SER A 385 16.55 -8.72 -9.77
C SER A 385 15.96 -8.38 -8.39
N GLY A 386 16.33 -7.23 -7.82
CA GLY A 386 15.98 -6.85 -6.44
C GLY A 386 16.56 -7.78 -5.37
N THR A 387 17.44 -8.72 -5.75
CA THR A 387 18.05 -9.69 -4.84
C THR A 387 19.43 -9.24 -4.43
N VAL A 388 19.58 -8.75 -3.19
CA VAL A 388 20.87 -8.27 -2.67
C VAL A 388 21.79 -9.41 -2.28
N PHE A 389 21.27 -10.49 -1.73
CA PHE A 389 22.05 -11.62 -1.19
C PHE A 389 21.74 -12.93 -1.89
N PRO A 390 22.74 -13.77 -2.16
CA PRO A 390 24.18 -13.64 -1.82
C PRO A 390 24.90 -12.65 -2.74
N LEU A 391 25.57 -11.66 -2.13
CA LEU A 391 26.17 -10.52 -2.83
C LEU A 391 27.23 -10.94 -3.86
N GLN A 392 28.10 -11.88 -3.52
CA GLN A 392 29.21 -12.32 -4.38
C GLN A 392 28.72 -13.01 -5.66
N GLN A 393 27.74 -13.88 -5.55
CA GLN A 393 27.17 -14.60 -6.69
C GLN A 393 26.43 -13.63 -7.62
N SER A 394 25.53 -12.80 -7.07
CA SER A 394 24.77 -11.83 -7.85
C SER A 394 25.69 -10.81 -8.55
N TRP A 395 26.81 -10.44 -7.93
CA TRP A 395 27.82 -9.55 -8.52
C TRP A 395 28.57 -10.19 -9.69
N GLN A 396 28.78 -11.51 -9.65
CA GLN A 396 29.40 -12.26 -10.73
C GLN A 396 28.45 -12.45 -11.91
N ASP A 397 27.16 -12.64 -11.62
CA ASP A 397 26.13 -12.88 -12.64
C ASP A 397 25.84 -11.60 -13.47
N ASP A 398 25.56 -10.47 -12.81
CA ASP A 398 25.35 -9.17 -13.47
C ASP A 398 25.73 -8.00 -12.55
N LYS A 399 26.86 -7.33 -12.90
CA LYS A 399 27.38 -6.19 -12.12
C LYS A 399 26.49 -4.96 -12.19
N VAL A 400 25.80 -4.71 -13.30
CA VAL A 400 24.94 -3.53 -13.48
C VAL A 400 23.67 -3.71 -12.67
N ASP A 401 23.00 -4.85 -12.82
CA ASP A 401 21.82 -5.22 -12.01
C ASP A 401 22.13 -5.12 -10.53
N GLN A 402 23.23 -5.74 -10.09
CA GLN A 402 23.62 -5.75 -8.69
C GLN A 402 23.97 -4.35 -8.15
N SER A 403 24.63 -3.51 -8.96
CA SER A 403 24.95 -2.13 -8.55
C SER A 403 23.67 -1.31 -8.33
N VAL A 404 22.70 -1.41 -9.24
CA VAL A 404 21.42 -0.73 -9.14
C VAL A 404 20.63 -1.27 -7.92
N THR A 405 20.57 -2.59 -7.79
CA THR A 405 19.86 -3.24 -6.66
C THR A 405 20.44 -2.82 -5.30
N VAL A 406 21.77 -2.81 -5.15
CA VAL A 406 22.43 -2.34 -3.91
C VAL A 406 22.19 -0.85 -3.70
N GLY A 407 22.26 -0.03 -4.74
CA GLY A 407 21.94 1.41 -4.64
C GLY A 407 20.52 1.66 -4.13
N LEU A 408 19.54 0.95 -4.68
CA LEU A 408 18.14 1.02 -4.23
C LEU A 408 17.96 0.50 -2.81
N PHE A 409 18.66 -0.57 -2.44
CA PHE A 409 18.64 -1.09 -1.08
C PHE A 409 19.16 -0.06 -0.07
N LEU A 410 20.31 0.55 -0.35
CA LEU A 410 20.88 1.60 0.51
C LEU A 410 19.95 2.81 0.61
N LEU A 411 19.32 3.20 -0.49
CA LEU A 411 18.33 4.28 -0.50
C LEU A 411 17.11 3.93 0.37
N ASN A 412 16.59 2.70 0.27
CA ASN A 412 15.49 2.23 1.12
C ASN A 412 15.87 2.25 2.61
N ILE A 413 17.05 1.74 2.95
CA ILE A 413 17.60 1.81 4.32
C ILE A 413 17.72 3.26 4.80
N ALA A 414 18.14 4.18 3.93
CA ALA A 414 18.23 5.60 4.29
C ALA A 414 16.86 6.19 4.62
N TYR A 415 15.81 5.92 3.83
CA TYR A 415 14.43 6.33 4.16
C TYR A 415 13.99 5.80 5.52
N LEU A 416 14.19 4.51 5.79
CA LEU A 416 13.81 3.87 7.05
C LEU A 416 14.59 4.45 8.24
N ALA A 417 15.91 4.56 8.12
CA ALA A 417 16.77 5.09 9.19
C ALA A 417 16.44 6.56 9.52
N LEU A 418 16.25 7.39 8.49
CA LEU A 418 15.86 8.79 8.67
C LEU A 418 14.45 8.90 9.29
N ALA A 419 13.51 8.03 8.91
CA ALA A 419 12.18 8.01 9.51
C ALA A 419 12.21 7.63 11.00
N ILE A 420 12.98 6.61 11.36
CA ILE A 420 13.18 6.22 12.77
C ILE A 420 13.84 7.37 13.55
N TRP A 421 14.87 7.96 13.00
CA TRP A 421 15.56 9.08 13.65
C TRP A 421 14.63 10.29 13.82
N GLY A 422 13.89 10.67 12.78
CA GLY A 422 12.92 11.76 12.83
C GLY A 422 11.80 11.51 13.84
N ALA A 423 11.29 10.28 13.90
CA ALA A 423 10.29 9.87 14.89
C ALA A 423 10.83 10.00 16.32
N LEU A 424 12.03 9.48 16.59
CA LEU A 424 12.69 9.58 17.89
C LEU A 424 12.97 11.04 18.28
N ARG A 425 13.38 11.88 17.32
CA ARG A 425 13.61 13.30 17.53
C ARG A 425 12.33 14.02 17.95
N LEU A 426 11.23 13.85 17.19
CA LEU A 426 9.92 14.42 17.54
C LEU A 426 9.44 13.93 18.91
N TRP A 427 9.56 12.64 19.17
CA TRP A 427 9.10 12.02 20.43
C TRP A 427 9.78 12.61 21.66
N ARG A 428 11.08 12.95 21.53
CA ARG A 428 11.87 13.57 22.60
C ARG A 428 11.63 15.07 22.76
N GLN A 429 11.27 15.75 21.68
CA GLN A 429 11.13 17.21 21.70
C GLN A 429 9.83 17.71 22.34
N SER A 430 8.71 17.01 22.16
CA SER A 430 7.43 17.48 22.67
C SER A 430 6.47 16.34 22.99
N VAL A 431 5.80 16.45 24.13
CA VAL A 431 4.70 15.51 24.50
C VAL A 431 3.50 15.71 23.58
N ALA A 432 3.24 16.93 23.09
CA ALA A 432 2.08 17.25 22.28
C ALA A 432 2.07 16.56 20.91
N VAL A 433 3.25 16.27 20.31
CA VAL A 433 3.35 15.59 19.01
C VAL A 433 3.32 14.06 19.11
N ARG A 434 3.54 13.50 20.30
CA ARG A 434 3.60 12.04 20.50
C ARG A 434 2.37 11.29 19.99
N PRO A 435 1.12 11.75 20.21
CA PRO A 435 -0.04 11.09 19.64
C PRO A 435 -0.02 11.07 18.11
N ALA A 436 0.35 12.16 17.45
CA ALA A 436 0.45 12.21 15.99
C ALA A 436 1.52 11.25 15.45
N VAL A 437 2.71 11.23 16.06
CA VAL A 437 3.77 10.23 15.75
C VAL A 437 3.25 8.81 16.03
N GLY A 438 2.48 8.63 17.12
CA GLY A 438 1.83 7.36 17.46
C GLY A 438 0.90 6.85 16.36
N VAL A 439 0.09 7.71 15.73
CA VAL A 439 -0.78 7.33 14.59
C VAL A 439 0.05 6.77 13.45
N LEU A 440 1.16 7.45 13.08
CA LEU A 440 2.02 7.03 11.97
C LEU A 440 2.66 5.67 12.25
N ILE A 441 3.16 5.45 13.47
CA ILE A 441 3.81 4.20 13.87
C ILE A 441 2.78 3.06 13.96
N VAL A 442 1.63 3.29 14.62
CA VAL A 442 0.58 2.29 14.76
C VAL A 442 0.02 1.89 13.40
N PHE A 443 -0.18 2.85 12.48
CA PHE A 443 -0.59 2.54 11.12
C PHE A 443 0.43 1.63 10.40
N ALA A 444 1.72 1.96 10.45
CA ALA A 444 2.75 1.14 9.83
C ALA A 444 2.79 -0.29 10.43
N ILE A 445 2.63 -0.42 11.76
CA ILE A 445 2.57 -1.71 12.45
C ILE A 445 1.32 -2.50 12.03
N LEU A 446 0.13 -1.91 12.10
CA LEU A 446 -1.12 -2.57 11.72
C LEU A 446 -1.11 -3.00 10.25
N ARG A 447 -0.60 -2.12 9.36
CA ARG A 447 -0.44 -2.44 7.95
C ARG A 447 0.49 -3.63 7.74
N THR A 448 1.65 -3.61 8.37
CA THR A 448 2.62 -4.70 8.28
C THR A 448 2.03 -6.01 8.83
N ALA A 449 1.41 -5.96 10.01
CA ALA A 449 0.79 -7.13 10.63
C ALA A 449 -0.29 -7.73 9.71
N PHE A 450 -1.16 -6.90 9.13
CA PHE A 450 -2.15 -7.36 8.16
C PHE A 450 -1.49 -8.02 6.93
N LEU A 451 -0.47 -7.39 6.34
CA LEU A 451 0.20 -7.92 5.16
C LEU A 451 0.93 -9.24 5.40
N THR A 452 1.42 -9.49 6.62
CA THR A 452 2.06 -10.76 6.97
C THR A 452 1.09 -11.94 7.02
N THR A 453 -0.22 -11.68 7.04
CA THR A 453 -1.26 -12.72 6.94
C THR A 453 -1.50 -13.20 5.51
N LEU A 454 -1.05 -12.43 4.51
CA LEU A 454 -1.13 -12.80 3.10
C LEU A 454 -0.09 -13.87 2.75
N GLU A 455 -0.35 -14.61 1.70
CA GLU A 455 0.53 -15.66 1.17
C GLU A 455 1.78 -15.04 0.53
N THR A 456 1.57 -14.01 -0.31
CA THR A 456 2.60 -13.38 -1.14
C THR A 456 3.16 -12.13 -0.48
N PRO A 457 4.46 -12.09 -0.10
CA PRO A 457 5.08 -10.94 0.55
C PRO A 457 5.58 -9.91 -0.48
N GLU A 458 4.68 -9.22 -1.17
CA GLU A 458 5.05 -8.24 -2.19
C GLU A 458 5.54 -6.91 -1.59
N PRO A 459 6.75 -6.44 -1.96
CA PRO A 459 7.29 -5.17 -1.46
C PRO A 459 6.41 -3.95 -1.79
N ARG A 460 5.63 -3.98 -2.88
CA ARG A 460 4.72 -2.87 -3.25
C ARG A 460 3.63 -2.60 -2.20
N TYR A 461 3.26 -3.58 -1.40
CA TYR A 461 2.18 -3.42 -0.43
C TYR A 461 2.53 -2.50 0.76
N VAL A 462 3.81 -2.29 1.06
CA VAL A 462 4.25 -1.35 2.10
C VAL A 462 4.39 0.09 1.61
N LEU A 463 4.24 0.36 0.31
CA LEU A 463 4.36 1.71 -0.27
C LEU A 463 3.35 2.70 0.32
N VAL A 464 2.19 2.24 0.74
CA VAL A 464 1.19 3.08 1.42
C VAL A 464 1.68 3.61 2.78
N CYS A 465 2.77 3.05 3.33
CA CYS A 465 3.41 3.57 4.55
C CYS A 465 4.42 4.70 4.25
N PHE A 466 4.84 4.90 2.99
CA PHE A 466 5.84 5.91 2.62
C PHE A 466 5.41 7.35 2.95
N PRO A 467 4.14 7.75 2.86
CA PRO A 467 3.71 9.06 3.37
C PRO A 467 4.10 9.30 4.83
N ALA A 468 3.90 8.33 5.69
CA ALA A 468 4.29 8.41 7.10
C ALA A 468 5.81 8.42 7.27
N LEU A 469 6.53 7.54 6.55
CA LEU A 469 8.00 7.44 6.61
C LEU A 469 8.66 8.74 6.17
N ILE A 470 8.26 9.31 5.04
CA ILE A 470 8.86 10.53 4.49
C ILE A 470 8.54 11.73 5.39
N ALA A 471 7.32 11.83 5.91
CA ALA A 471 6.95 12.89 6.83
C ALA A 471 7.78 12.87 8.12
N LEU A 472 8.10 11.67 8.63
CA LEU A 472 9.00 11.49 9.78
C LEU A 472 10.46 11.75 9.41
N ALA A 473 10.95 11.21 8.29
CA ALA A 473 12.33 11.35 7.84
C ALA A 473 12.73 12.84 7.64
N ALA A 474 11.81 13.64 7.09
CA ALA A 474 12.04 15.07 6.88
C ALA A 474 12.32 15.86 8.17
N GLN A 475 11.92 15.33 9.34
CA GLN A 475 12.17 16.00 10.63
C GLN A 475 13.65 16.06 10.99
N VAL A 476 14.48 15.23 10.40
CA VAL A 476 15.94 15.27 10.60
C VAL A 476 16.54 16.58 10.08
N PHE A 477 15.92 17.17 9.05
CA PHE A 477 16.35 18.44 8.42
C PHE A 477 15.78 19.70 9.09
N SER A 478 15.05 19.53 10.19
CA SER A 478 14.54 20.65 10.96
C SER A 478 15.70 21.47 11.58
N PRO A 479 15.56 22.78 11.73
CA PRO A 479 16.54 23.60 12.42
C PRO A 479 16.85 23.00 13.80
N SER A 480 18.13 22.99 14.20
CA SER A 480 18.49 22.71 15.58
C SER A 480 17.78 23.71 16.48
N ALA A 481 17.20 23.22 17.58
CA ALA A 481 16.80 24.11 18.65
C ALA A 481 18.09 24.69 19.23
N GLU A 482 18.58 25.77 18.63
CA GLU A 482 19.64 26.56 19.26
C GLU A 482 19.05 27.10 20.57
N SER A 483 19.70 26.70 21.65
CA SER A 483 19.50 27.24 22.98
C SER A 483 19.50 28.77 22.90
N LYS A 484 18.33 29.37 23.08
CA LYS A 484 18.21 30.76 23.57
C LYS A 484 17.89 30.71 25.02
#